data_4a23a8458f09df320236fa0cfdfafb35
#
_entry.id   4a23a8458f09df320236fa0cfdfafb35
#
_cell.length_a   1.000
_cell.length_b   1.000
_cell.length_c   1.000
_cell.angle_alpha   90.00
_cell.angle_beta   90.00
_cell.angle_gamma   90.00
#
_symmetry.space_group_name_H-M   'P 1'
#
loop_
_entity.id
_entity.type
_entity.pdbx_description
1 polymer ?
#
loop_
_entity_poly.entity_id
_entity_poly.type
_entity_poly.pdbx_seq_one_letter_code
_entity_poly.pdbx_strand_id
1 'polypeptide(L)'
;MNEQQKIGALEAMLFAHADPVEAARLADALRVEPEEALRLLKKLQRKLDKEESGMAILYFDPDRWQMATRPYYGEMVKRILDTRRNAPLSPAALEVLSVIAYNQPVSRSFIEQVQTPGKPIAFQVTDSFLRVFGLGSLADLPPLHGEAGDNEPSEAESDPAIDTAKYGEQLEWK
;
A
#
# COMPACT_ATOMS: atom_id res chain seq x y z
N MET A 1 11.53 23.02 19.09
CA MET A 1 12.44 21.94 18.64
C MET A 1 13.26 22.47 17.47
N ASN A 2 14.56 22.15 17.43
CA ASN A 2 15.39 22.43 16.25
C ASN A 2 15.10 21.39 15.17
N GLU A 3 15.64 21.58 13.94
CA GLU A 3 15.36 20.69 12.79
C GLU A 3 15.77 19.23 13.08
N GLN A 4 16.94 19.01 13.68
CA GLN A 4 17.42 17.66 14.00
C GLN A 4 16.51 16.94 15.00
N GLN A 5 15.98 17.68 15.98
CA GLN A 5 15.02 17.12 16.93
C GLN A 5 13.69 16.79 16.28
N LYS A 6 13.23 17.58 15.30
CA LYS A 6 12.03 17.29 14.52
C LYS A 6 12.21 16.02 13.67
N ILE A 7 13.37 15.84 13.03
CA ILE A 7 13.71 14.61 12.28
C ILE A 7 13.72 13.40 13.21
N GLY A 8 14.34 13.50 14.40
CA GLY A 8 14.32 12.42 15.38
C GLY A 8 12.91 12.09 15.89
N ALA A 9 12.05 13.10 16.04
CA ALA A 9 10.65 12.88 16.42
C ALA A 9 9.87 12.14 15.32
N LEU A 10 10.06 12.48 14.03
CA LEU A 10 9.48 11.75 12.91
C LEU A 10 9.95 10.29 12.86
N GLU A 11 11.25 10.06 13.07
CA GLU A 11 11.84 8.73 13.16
C GLU A 11 11.17 7.91 14.27
N ALA A 12 11.02 8.48 15.46
CA ALA A 12 10.37 7.84 16.60
C ALA A 12 8.88 7.56 16.35
N MET A 13 8.14 8.50 15.76
CA MET A 13 6.73 8.33 15.46
C MET A 13 6.49 7.24 14.41
N LEU A 14 7.27 7.22 13.33
CA LEU A 14 7.18 6.19 12.30
C LEU A 14 7.62 4.81 12.80
N PHE A 15 8.60 4.74 13.70
CA PHE A 15 8.99 3.50 14.35
C PHE A 15 7.90 2.94 15.25
N ALA A 16 7.23 3.81 16.01
CA ALA A 16 6.16 3.43 16.94
C ALA A 16 4.85 3.05 16.22
N HIS A 17 4.64 3.57 15.00
CA HIS A 17 3.43 3.32 14.22
C HIS A 17 3.69 2.30 13.11
N ALA A 18 3.16 1.10 13.29
CA ALA A 18 3.43 -0.03 12.40
C ALA A 18 2.84 0.14 10.99
N ASP A 19 1.76 0.90 10.85
CA ASP A 19 1.04 1.13 9.59
C ASP A 19 1.48 2.41 8.89
N PRO A 20 1.21 2.57 7.56
CA PRO A 20 1.47 3.82 6.86
C PRO A 20 0.69 4.99 7.46
N VAL A 21 1.36 6.12 7.70
CA VAL A 21 0.82 7.34 8.32
C VAL A 21 0.81 8.47 7.30
N GLU A 22 -0.29 9.22 7.23
CA GLU A 22 -0.38 10.43 6.42
C GLU A 22 0.56 11.53 6.93
N ALA A 23 1.22 12.24 6.00
CA ALA A 23 2.11 13.34 6.37
C ALA A 23 1.40 14.45 7.15
N ALA A 24 0.13 14.71 6.85
CA ALA A 24 -0.69 15.67 7.61
C ALA A 24 -0.79 15.30 9.10
N ARG A 25 -1.01 14.03 9.41
CA ARG A 25 -1.07 13.55 10.81
C ARG A 25 0.28 13.67 11.53
N LEU A 26 1.37 13.46 10.82
CA LEU A 26 2.72 13.66 11.35
C LEU A 26 3.01 15.16 11.57
N ALA A 27 2.55 16.03 10.66
CA ALA A 27 2.66 17.48 10.77
C ALA A 27 1.92 18.00 12.02
N ASP A 28 0.68 17.56 12.23
CA ASP A 28 -0.12 17.90 13.42
C ASP A 28 0.59 17.49 14.71
N ALA A 29 1.12 16.27 14.77
CA ALA A 29 1.84 15.78 15.95
C ALA A 29 3.11 16.58 16.25
N LEU A 30 3.82 17.03 15.20
CA LEU A 30 4.99 17.90 15.32
C LEU A 30 4.67 19.38 15.55
N ARG A 31 3.42 19.79 15.32
CA ARG A 31 2.95 21.18 15.30
C ARG A 31 3.74 22.01 14.28
N VAL A 32 3.81 21.52 13.05
CA VAL A 32 4.44 22.17 11.90
C VAL A 32 3.48 22.17 10.71
N GLU A 33 3.78 22.99 9.69
CA GLU A 33 3.01 22.98 8.44
C GLU A 33 3.25 21.67 7.64
N PRO A 34 2.26 21.21 6.89
CA PRO A 34 2.37 19.96 6.11
C PRO A 34 3.58 19.92 5.17
N GLU A 35 3.89 21.04 4.49
CA GLU A 35 5.05 21.14 3.61
C GLU A 35 6.38 21.01 4.37
N GLU A 36 6.44 21.50 5.60
CA GLU A 36 7.63 21.31 6.45
C GLU A 36 7.77 19.83 6.84
N ALA A 37 6.69 19.18 7.22
CA ALA A 37 6.72 17.76 7.56
C ALA A 37 7.20 16.90 6.37
N LEU A 38 6.69 17.14 5.16
CA LEU A 38 7.14 16.47 3.93
C LEU A 38 8.63 16.69 3.66
N ARG A 39 9.11 17.93 3.83
CA ARG A 39 10.53 18.25 3.67
C ARG A 39 11.39 17.47 4.67
N LEU A 40 10.95 17.38 5.92
CA LEU A 40 11.65 16.66 6.98
C LEU A 40 11.63 15.14 6.77
N LEU A 41 10.52 14.58 6.30
CA LEU A 41 10.40 13.15 5.92
C LEU A 41 11.39 12.77 4.82
N LYS A 42 11.49 13.60 3.76
CA LYS A 42 12.48 13.40 2.69
C LYS A 42 13.92 13.54 3.21
N LYS A 43 14.17 14.39 4.20
CA LYS A 43 15.50 14.48 4.84
C LYS A 43 15.81 13.24 5.67
N LEU A 44 14.84 12.73 6.44
CA LEU A 44 14.98 11.50 7.20
C LEU A 44 15.27 10.30 6.27
N GLN A 45 14.52 10.17 5.18
CA GLN A 45 14.73 9.14 4.17
C GLN A 45 16.18 9.17 3.65
N ARG A 46 16.63 10.35 3.19
CA ARG A 46 18.00 10.52 2.67
C ARG A 46 19.07 10.25 3.72
N LYS A 47 18.81 10.62 4.99
CA LYS A 47 19.73 10.35 6.11
C LYS A 47 19.92 8.83 6.26
N LEU A 48 18.82 8.06 6.38
CA LEU A 48 18.88 6.62 6.54
C LEU A 48 19.51 5.93 5.33
N ASP A 49 19.30 6.45 4.11
CA ASP A 49 19.92 5.93 2.90
C ASP A 49 21.42 6.17 2.89
N LYS A 50 21.86 7.38 3.25
CA LYS A 50 23.29 7.75 3.29
C LYS A 50 24.07 6.98 4.37
N GLU A 51 23.43 6.70 5.50
CA GLU A 51 24.01 5.99 6.64
C GLU A 51 23.97 4.46 6.45
N GLU A 52 23.46 3.97 5.31
CA GLU A 52 23.24 2.53 5.04
C GLU A 52 22.47 1.84 6.17
N SER A 53 21.57 2.57 6.82
CA SER A 53 20.76 2.07 7.94
C SER A 53 20.02 0.78 7.57
N GLY A 54 19.84 -0.13 8.51
CA GLY A 54 18.97 -1.31 8.36
C GLY A 54 17.50 -0.97 8.17
N MET A 55 17.10 0.29 8.46
CA MET A 55 15.76 0.81 8.31
C MET A 55 15.66 1.68 7.05
N ALA A 56 14.47 1.73 6.46
CA ALA A 56 14.15 2.60 5.33
C ALA A 56 12.80 3.29 5.56
N ILE A 57 12.61 4.44 4.90
CA ILE A 57 11.32 5.10 4.85
C ILE A 57 10.66 4.79 3.51
N LEU A 58 9.49 4.18 3.56
CA LEU A 58 8.66 3.87 2.41
C LEU A 58 7.62 4.97 2.23
N TYR A 59 7.31 5.25 0.97
CA TYR A 59 6.23 6.13 0.56
C TYR A 59 5.14 5.33 -0.13
N PHE A 60 3.88 5.61 0.16
CA PHE A 60 2.69 5.05 -0.46
C PHE A 60 1.76 6.19 -0.92
N ASP A 61 1.22 6.08 -2.11
CA ASP A 61 0.25 7.05 -2.61
C ASP A 61 -1.02 7.11 -1.73
N PRO A 62 -1.66 8.27 -1.60
CA PRO A 62 -1.26 9.56 -2.18
C PRO A 62 -0.25 10.34 -1.33
N ASP A 63 -0.10 10.08 -0.04
CA ASP A 63 0.82 10.79 0.88
C ASP A 63 0.98 10.07 2.21
N ARG A 64 1.30 8.77 2.16
CA ARG A 64 1.49 7.95 3.36
C ARG A 64 2.92 7.46 3.47
N TRP A 65 3.43 7.46 4.68
CA TRP A 65 4.81 7.18 5.00
C TRP A 65 4.92 6.10 6.07
N GLN A 66 5.86 5.20 5.94
CA GLN A 66 6.09 4.11 6.87
C GLN A 66 7.58 3.85 7.04
N MET A 67 8.00 3.47 8.25
CA MET A 67 9.32 2.90 8.49
C MET A 67 9.27 1.38 8.33
N ALA A 68 10.24 0.84 7.65
CA ALA A 68 10.38 -0.60 7.43
C ALA A 68 11.84 -1.03 7.47
N THR A 69 12.09 -2.32 7.64
CA THR A 69 13.44 -2.90 7.47
C THR A 69 13.79 -2.99 5.99
N ARG A 70 15.08 -2.79 5.65
CA ARG A 70 15.52 -2.97 4.27
C ARG A 70 15.41 -4.43 3.84
N PRO A 71 15.01 -4.70 2.59
CA PRO A 71 14.89 -6.06 2.04
C PRO A 71 16.17 -6.90 2.19
N TYR A 72 17.32 -6.26 2.13
CA TYR A 72 18.64 -6.90 2.30
C TYR A 72 18.75 -7.70 3.61
N TYR A 73 18.11 -7.23 4.69
CA TYR A 73 18.11 -7.89 5.99
C TYR A 73 16.92 -8.85 6.19
N GLY A 74 16.09 -9.05 5.18
CA GLY A 74 14.84 -9.80 5.27
C GLY A 74 15.00 -11.21 5.82
N GLU A 75 16.02 -11.95 5.38
CA GLU A 75 16.27 -13.31 5.87
C GLU A 75 16.68 -13.35 7.36
N MET A 76 17.41 -12.35 7.82
CA MET A 76 17.79 -12.24 9.24
C MET A 76 16.57 -11.90 10.10
N VAL A 77 15.73 -10.97 9.61
CA VAL A 77 14.48 -10.57 10.28
C VAL A 77 13.51 -11.76 10.35
N LYS A 78 13.35 -12.53 9.26
CA LYS A 78 12.51 -13.75 9.27
C LYS A 78 12.94 -14.76 10.32
N ARG A 79 14.24 -14.98 10.52
CA ARG A 79 14.75 -15.92 11.52
C ARG A 79 14.38 -15.53 12.95
N ILE A 80 14.30 -14.24 13.25
CA ILE A 80 13.96 -13.72 14.58
C ILE A 80 12.44 -13.71 14.82
N LEU A 81 11.64 -13.42 13.76
CA LEU A 81 10.20 -13.27 13.89
C LEU A 81 9.42 -14.59 13.98
N ASP A 82 10.07 -15.74 14.00
CA ASP A 82 9.44 -17.08 14.07
C ASP A 82 8.16 -17.19 13.19
N THR A 83 8.35 -17.05 11.89
CA THR A 83 7.27 -16.89 10.90
C THR A 83 6.49 -18.19 10.63
N ARG A 84 6.11 -18.95 11.63
CA ARG A 84 5.26 -20.15 11.50
C ARG A 84 3.84 -19.85 11.00
N ARG A 85 3.50 -18.56 10.73
CA ARG A 85 2.09 -18.15 10.61
C ARG A 85 1.60 -17.80 9.21
N ASN A 86 2.44 -17.67 8.24
CA ASN A 86 1.98 -17.30 6.90
C ASN A 86 2.24 -18.46 5.93
N ALA A 87 1.29 -19.38 5.84
CA ALA A 87 1.24 -20.27 4.68
C ALA A 87 1.18 -19.37 3.42
N PRO A 88 1.98 -19.68 2.39
CA PRO A 88 1.91 -18.94 1.14
C PRO A 88 0.49 -19.02 0.59
N LEU A 89 0.03 -17.95 -0.06
CA LEU A 89 -1.27 -17.95 -0.73
C LEU A 89 -1.31 -19.11 -1.74
N SER A 90 -2.45 -19.78 -1.82
CA SER A 90 -2.65 -20.80 -2.85
C SER A 90 -2.59 -20.16 -4.25
N PRO A 91 -2.23 -20.92 -5.30
CA PRO A 91 -2.27 -20.42 -6.67
C PRO A 91 -3.60 -19.76 -7.05
N ALA A 92 -4.73 -20.37 -6.68
CA ALA A 92 -6.05 -19.79 -6.90
C ALA A 92 -6.27 -18.46 -6.15
N ALA A 93 -5.77 -18.33 -4.92
CA ALA A 93 -5.85 -17.07 -4.17
C ALA A 93 -4.99 -15.98 -4.79
N LEU A 94 -3.81 -16.32 -5.33
CA LEU A 94 -2.96 -15.39 -6.06
C LEU A 94 -3.60 -14.92 -7.37
N GLU A 95 -4.28 -15.83 -8.10
CA GLU A 95 -5.02 -15.50 -9.31
C GLU A 95 -6.14 -14.49 -9.03
N VAL A 96 -6.99 -14.75 -8.03
CA VAL A 96 -8.05 -13.81 -7.60
C VAL A 96 -7.46 -12.47 -7.17
N LEU A 97 -6.37 -12.48 -6.41
CA LEU A 97 -5.71 -11.26 -5.96
C LEU A 97 -5.15 -10.44 -7.13
N SER A 98 -4.60 -11.10 -8.15
CA SER A 98 -4.13 -10.47 -9.37
C SER A 98 -5.28 -9.82 -10.15
N VAL A 99 -6.40 -10.54 -10.32
CA VAL A 99 -7.60 -9.98 -10.96
C VAL A 99 -8.06 -8.71 -10.25
N ILE A 100 -8.11 -8.71 -8.91
CA ILE A 100 -8.47 -7.51 -8.14
C ILE A 100 -7.46 -6.38 -8.37
N ALA A 101 -6.16 -6.67 -8.27
CA ALA A 101 -5.12 -5.64 -8.34
C ALA A 101 -5.11 -4.89 -9.68
N TYR A 102 -5.35 -5.58 -10.79
CA TYR A 102 -5.32 -4.99 -12.14
C TYR A 102 -6.64 -4.35 -12.58
N ASN A 103 -7.77 -4.73 -11.98
CA ASN A 103 -9.10 -4.30 -12.43
C ASN A 103 -9.90 -3.52 -11.38
N GLN A 104 -9.31 -3.21 -10.23
CA GLN A 104 -10.03 -2.55 -9.14
C GLN A 104 -10.53 -1.13 -9.49
N PRO A 105 -11.70 -0.69 -8.95
CA PRO A 105 -12.59 -1.47 -8.08
C PRO A 105 -13.39 -2.52 -8.86
N VAL A 106 -13.44 -3.77 -8.34
CA VAL A 106 -14.17 -4.87 -8.98
C VAL A 106 -15.31 -5.38 -8.11
N SER A 107 -16.42 -5.71 -8.74
CA SER A 107 -17.56 -6.34 -8.05
C SER A 107 -17.27 -7.81 -7.75
N ARG A 108 -17.97 -8.34 -6.74
CA ARG A 108 -17.91 -9.77 -6.43
C ARG A 108 -18.38 -10.62 -7.61
N SER A 109 -19.40 -10.18 -8.34
CA SER A 109 -19.89 -10.87 -9.53
C SER A 109 -18.84 -10.96 -10.63
N PHE A 110 -18.00 -9.94 -10.82
CA PHE A 110 -16.89 -9.98 -11.76
C PHE A 110 -15.85 -11.06 -11.37
N ILE A 111 -15.54 -11.17 -10.08
CA ILE A 111 -14.64 -12.20 -9.56
C ILE A 111 -15.31 -13.58 -9.67
N GLU A 112 -16.64 -13.67 -9.48
CA GLU A 112 -17.42 -14.90 -9.52
C GLU A 112 -17.79 -15.35 -10.93
N GLN A 113 -17.74 -14.51 -11.95
CA GLN A 113 -17.74 -14.92 -13.36
C GLN A 113 -16.53 -15.82 -13.66
N VAL A 114 -15.52 -15.71 -12.82
CA VAL A 114 -14.46 -16.71 -12.73
C VAL A 114 -14.89 -17.91 -11.84
N GLN A 115 -15.88 -17.83 -10.94
CA GLN A 115 -16.24 -18.95 -10.03
C GLN A 115 -17.67 -19.13 -9.45
N THR A 116 -18.67 -18.28 -9.46
CA THR A 116 -20.09 -18.57 -9.03
C THR A 116 -20.90 -17.37 -8.53
N PRO A 117 -22.29 -17.33 -8.62
CA PRO A 117 -23.08 -16.10 -8.43
C PRO A 117 -23.41 -15.73 -6.97
N GLY A 118 -23.32 -14.44 -6.62
CA GLY A 118 -23.71 -13.87 -5.33
C GLY A 118 -23.74 -12.33 -5.32
N LYS A 119 -24.18 -11.69 -4.22
CA LYS A 119 -24.46 -10.23 -4.09
C LYS A 119 -23.25 -9.32 -4.38
N PRO A 120 -23.45 -8.12 -4.99
CA PRO A 120 -22.34 -7.22 -5.36
C PRO A 120 -21.68 -6.58 -4.12
N ILE A 121 -20.44 -6.96 -3.87
CA ILE A 121 -19.52 -6.33 -2.93
C ILE A 121 -18.33 -5.87 -3.78
N ALA A 122 -17.88 -4.61 -3.66
CA ALA A 122 -16.69 -4.13 -4.34
C ALA A 122 -15.43 -4.57 -3.57
N PHE A 123 -14.42 -5.03 -4.30
CA PHE A 123 -13.12 -5.42 -3.74
C PHE A 123 -12.03 -4.49 -4.26
N GLN A 124 -11.11 -4.15 -3.38
CA GLN A 124 -9.89 -3.41 -3.68
C GLN A 124 -8.72 -4.03 -2.92
N VAL A 125 -7.51 -3.85 -3.42
CA VAL A 125 -6.32 -4.23 -2.67
C VAL A 125 -6.07 -3.22 -1.55
N THR A 126 -5.45 -3.69 -0.48
CA THR A 126 -5.11 -2.88 0.70
C THR A 126 -3.64 -2.48 0.68
N ASP A 127 -3.24 -1.57 1.58
CA ASP A 127 -1.82 -1.24 1.81
C ASP A 127 -0.97 -2.46 2.17
N SER A 128 -1.58 -3.46 2.82
CA SER A 128 -0.90 -4.72 3.10
C SER A 128 -0.51 -5.46 1.83
N PHE A 129 -1.32 -5.39 0.76
CA PHE A 129 -0.95 -5.92 -0.55
C PHE A 129 0.29 -5.21 -1.10
N LEU A 130 0.27 -3.87 -1.15
CA LEU A 130 1.41 -3.09 -1.66
C LEU A 130 2.69 -3.41 -0.90
N ARG A 131 2.61 -3.51 0.44
CA ARG A 131 3.76 -3.87 1.29
C ARG A 131 4.30 -5.27 1.01
N VAL A 132 3.42 -6.27 0.91
CA VAL A 132 3.83 -7.67 0.68
C VAL A 132 4.51 -7.83 -0.67
N PHE A 133 4.04 -7.09 -1.69
CA PHE A 133 4.61 -7.14 -3.04
C PHE A 133 5.70 -6.09 -3.27
N GLY A 134 6.04 -5.26 -2.27
CA GLY A 134 7.10 -4.26 -2.36
C GLY A 134 6.78 -3.10 -3.30
N LEU A 135 5.49 -2.77 -3.48
CA LEU A 135 4.99 -1.73 -4.36
C LEU A 135 4.75 -0.44 -3.56
N GLY A 136 5.08 0.71 -4.14
CA GLY A 136 4.73 2.02 -3.60
C GLY A 136 3.30 2.42 -3.98
N SER A 137 2.84 1.97 -5.15
CA SER A 137 1.51 2.23 -5.70
C SER A 137 1.08 1.11 -6.65
N LEU A 138 -0.17 1.14 -7.11
CA LEU A 138 -0.65 0.23 -8.15
C LEU A 138 0.01 0.45 -9.51
N ALA A 139 0.51 1.66 -9.77
CA ALA A 139 1.23 1.96 -11.00
C ALA A 139 2.56 1.20 -11.13
N ASP A 140 3.07 0.66 -10.01
CA ASP A 140 4.30 -0.14 -9.98
C ASP A 140 4.04 -1.61 -10.36
N LEU A 141 2.79 -2.01 -10.61
CA LEU A 141 2.46 -3.36 -11.07
C LEU A 141 3.09 -3.60 -12.46
N PRO A 142 3.69 -4.77 -12.69
CA PRO A 142 4.24 -5.11 -14.00
C PRO A 142 3.13 -5.12 -15.05
N PRO A 143 3.40 -4.69 -16.29
CA PRO A 143 2.40 -4.75 -17.36
C PRO A 143 2.00 -6.21 -17.64
N LEU A 144 0.72 -6.43 -17.93
CA LEU A 144 0.25 -7.75 -18.35
C LEU A 144 0.93 -8.13 -19.66
N HIS A 145 1.65 -9.24 -19.69
CA HIS A 145 2.27 -9.76 -20.91
C HIS A 145 1.17 -10.29 -21.81
N GLY A 146 0.80 -9.52 -22.85
CA GLY A 146 -0.17 -9.96 -23.83
C GLY A 146 -0.73 -8.91 -24.76
N GLU A 147 -0.43 -7.59 -24.57
CA GLU A 147 -0.99 -6.56 -25.44
C GLU A 147 0.06 -5.55 -25.90
N ALA A 148 0.96 -6.00 -26.77
CA ALA A 148 1.49 -5.15 -27.83
C ALA A 148 0.59 -5.38 -29.05
N GLY A 149 -0.50 -4.67 -29.16
CA GLY A 149 -1.39 -4.75 -30.34
C GLY A 149 -2.83 -4.41 -29.99
N ASP A 150 -3.22 -3.22 -30.38
CA ASP A 150 -4.57 -2.76 -30.72
C ASP A 150 -5.74 -3.47 -30.01
N ASN A 151 -6.12 -2.95 -28.83
CA ASN A 151 -7.50 -3.05 -28.39
C ASN A 151 -8.01 -1.65 -28.07
N GLU A 152 -8.73 -1.07 -29.04
CA GLU A 152 -9.79 -0.12 -28.72
C GLU A 152 -10.65 -0.71 -27.60
N PRO A 153 -11.09 0.10 -26.61
CA PRO A 153 -11.96 -0.40 -25.57
C PRO A 153 -13.22 -0.94 -26.25
N SER A 154 -13.38 -2.28 -26.29
CA SER A 154 -14.67 -2.85 -26.60
C SER A 154 -15.62 -2.26 -25.57
N GLU A 155 -16.68 -1.64 -26.04
CA GLU A 155 -17.83 -1.23 -25.25
C GLU A 155 -18.40 -2.46 -24.56
N ALA A 156 -17.75 -2.88 -23.46
CA ALA A 156 -18.37 -3.74 -22.48
C ALA A 156 -19.44 -2.87 -21.81
N GLU A 157 -20.68 -3.30 -21.95
CA GLU A 157 -21.88 -2.72 -21.39
C GLU A 157 -21.57 -2.06 -20.03
N SER A 158 -21.77 -0.73 -19.99
CA SER A 158 -21.61 0.08 -18.80
C SER A 158 -22.54 -0.47 -17.70
N ASP A 159 -21.99 -1.29 -16.83
CA ASP A 159 -22.64 -1.60 -15.56
C ASP A 159 -22.93 -0.27 -14.86
N PRO A 160 -24.17 -0.03 -14.36
CA PRO A 160 -24.55 1.26 -13.82
C PRO A 160 -23.55 1.69 -12.75
N ALA A 161 -22.96 2.86 -12.96
CA ALA A 161 -21.88 3.45 -12.18
C ALA A 161 -22.05 3.13 -10.69
N ILE A 162 -21.09 2.39 -10.14
CA ILE A 162 -20.99 2.17 -8.70
C ILE A 162 -20.68 3.54 -8.09
N ASP A 163 -21.68 4.11 -7.40
CA ASP A 163 -21.53 5.37 -6.66
C ASP A 163 -20.55 5.14 -5.49
N THR A 164 -19.28 5.43 -5.73
CA THR A 164 -18.18 5.26 -4.76
C THR A 164 -18.39 6.13 -3.50
N ALA A 165 -19.19 7.20 -3.58
CA ALA A 165 -19.54 8.02 -2.42
C ALA A 165 -20.38 7.27 -1.37
N LYS A 166 -21.08 6.21 -1.77
CA LYS A 166 -22.00 5.46 -0.90
C LYS A 166 -21.30 4.34 -0.08
N TYR A 167 -20.08 3.98 -0.41
CA TYR A 167 -19.36 2.86 0.22
C TYR A 167 -18.19 3.27 1.13
N GLY A 168 -17.85 4.57 1.19
CA GLY A 168 -16.75 5.09 2.02
C GLY A 168 -17.03 5.05 3.53
N GLU A 169 -18.29 4.92 3.97
CA GLU A 169 -18.66 5.03 5.39
C GLU A 169 -18.85 3.69 6.13
N GLN A 170 -18.68 2.53 5.49
CA GLN A 170 -18.99 1.23 6.11
C GLN A 170 -17.82 0.30 6.38
N LEU A 171 -16.59 0.78 6.36
CA LEU A 171 -15.41 -0.04 6.67
C LEU A 171 -14.83 0.30 8.06
N GLU A 172 -15.66 0.19 9.11
CA GLU A 172 -15.15 0.02 10.46
C GLU A 172 -14.93 -1.47 10.72
N TRP A 173 -13.68 -1.85 10.86
CA TRP A 173 -13.28 -3.21 11.26
C TRP A 173 -13.43 -3.35 12.79
N LYS A 174 -14.28 -4.26 13.24
CA LYS A 174 -14.21 -4.83 14.58
C LYS A 174 -13.24 -5.98 14.62
#